data_9347b8234e9636757452825e13fc3527
#
_entry.id   9347b8234e9636757452825e13fc3527
#
_cell.length_a   1.000
_cell.length_b   1.000
_cell.length_c   1.000
_cell.angle_alpha   90.00
_cell.angle_beta   90.00
_cell.angle_gamma   90.00
#
_symmetry.space_group_name_H-M   'P 1'
#
loop_
_entity.id
_entity.type
_entity.pdbx_description
1 polymer ?
#
loop_
_entity_poly.entity_id
_entity_poly.type
_entity_poly.pdbx_seq_one_letter_code
_entity_poly.pdbx_strand_id
1 'polypeptide(L)'
;MLLVFAFISEIPWNLMHYGTVLSFVDQNVLFRLFAGFLALCIIDRFSDKPMIQGLLLIGILIAAYLLNMSYQVAMMLVFYFLSEKPIVRDFINILIIPGTFLYLHSFALIELYNGKRGFVGKGILKYSFYIIYPLHLFVLYLLRYIVFK
;
A
#
# COMPACT_ATOMS: atom_id res chain seq x y z
N MET A 1 5.42 12.52 3.86
CA MET A 1 5.71 12.31 2.42
C MET A 1 4.71 11.35 1.78
N LEU A 2 4.55 10.13 2.26
CA LEU A 2 3.64 9.13 1.66
C LEU A 2 2.23 9.68 1.43
N LEU A 3 1.61 10.31 2.44
CA LEU A 3 0.27 10.90 2.35
C LEU A 3 0.18 12.03 1.30
N VAL A 4 1.20 12.89 1.21
CA VAL A 4 1.23 13.97 0.21
C VAL A 4 1.20 13.41 -1.20
N PHE A 5 2.03 12.40 -1.48
CA PHE A 5 2.04 11.76 -2.79
C PHE A 5 0.79 10.90 -3.03
N ALA A 6 0.14 10.37 -1.98
CA ALA A 6 -1.15 9.72 -2.10
C ALA A 6 -2.21 10.68 -2.66
N PHE A 7 -2.31 11.91 -2.12
CA PHE A 7 -3.21 12.93 -2.66
C PHE A 7 -2.85 13.37 -4.08
N ILE A 8 -1.57 13.58 -4.38
CA ILE A 8 -1.14 13.94 -5.74
C ILE A 8 -1.49 12.83 -6.74
N SER A 9 -1.35 11.58 -6.35
CA SER A 9 -1.62 10.43 -7.21
C SER A 9 -3.10 10.10 -7.37
N GLU A 10 -3.96 10.67 -6.52
CA GLU A 10 -5.41 10.42 -6.58
C GLU A 10 -6.03 10.95 -7.88
N ILE A 11 -5.58 12.10 -8.35
CA ILE A 11 -6.07 12.72 -9.59
C ILE A 11 -5.80 11.81 -10.80
N PRO A 12 -4.55 11.43 -11.14
CA PRO A 12 -4.28 10.55 -12.27
C PRO A 12 -4.87 9.13 -12.08
N TRP A 13 -4.98 8.65 -10.85
CA TRP A 13 -5.65 7.38 -10.55
C TRP A 13 -7.14 7.43 -10.95
N ASN A 14 -7.86 8.44 -10.49
CA ASN A 14 -9.29 8.60 -10.77
C ASN A 14 -9.56 8.85 -12.26
N LEU A 15 -8.75 9.67 -12.90
CA LEU A 15 -8.83 9.91 -14.35
C LEU A 15 -8.63 8.62 -15.15
N MET A 16 -7.67 7.80 -14.76
CA MET A 16 -7.38 6.54 -15.45
C MET A 16 -8.50 5.50 -15.28
N HIS A 17 -9.05 5.36 -14.07
CA HIS A 17 -10.00 4.29 -13.76
C HIS A 17 -11.46 4.70 -13.99
N TYR A 18 -11.82 5.92 -13.66
CA TYR A 18 -13.20 6.41 -13.64
C TYR A 18 -13.48 7.53 -14.63
N GLY A 19 -12.45 8.11 -15.27
CA GLY A 19 -12.61 9.25 -16.17
C GLY A 19 -13.01 10.56 -15.47
N THR A 20 -12.95 10.60 -14.14
CA THR A 20 -13.31 11.76 -13.30
C THR A 20 -12.11 12.20 -12.46
N VAL A 21 -12.06 13.48 -12.08
CA VAL A 21 -10.98 14.01 -11.24
C VAL A 21 -11.11 13.53 -9.80
N LEU A 22 -12.34 13.37 -9.31
CA LEU A 22 -12.64 12.95 -7.94
C LEU A 22 -13.55 11.71 -7.98
N SER A 23 -13.12 10.65 -7.30
CA SER A 23 -13.91 9.45 -7.05
C SER A 23 -13.54 8.91 -5.67
N PHE A 24 -14.53 8.41 -4.93
CA PHE A 24 -14.35 7.77 -3.62
C PHE A 24 -14.62 6.26 -3.67
N VAL A 25 -14.75 5.71 -4.87
CA VAL A 25 -15.08 4.28 -5.06
C VAL A 25 -13.94 3.39 -4.64
N ASP A 26 -12.71 3.77 -5.02
CA ASP A 26 -11.50 3.01 -4.71
C ASP A 26 -10.31 3.96 -4.57
N GLN A 27 -9.41 3.66 -3.65
CA GLN A 27 -8.28 4.52 -3.32
C GLN A 27 -7.01 4.02 -3.99
N ASN A 28 -6.10 4.94 -4.35
CA ASN A 28 -4.83 4.57 -4.92
C ASN A 28 -3.93 3.80 -3.91
N VAL A 29 -2.94 3.10 -4.42
CA VAL A 29 -2.07 2.21 -3.63
C VAL A 29 -1.32 2.94 -2.51
N LEU A 30 -1.02 4.24 -2.67
CA LEU A 30 -0.29 5.00 -1.64
C LEU A 30 -1.16 5.29 -0.41
N PHE A 31 -2.47 5.51 -0.59
CA PHE A 31 -3.41 5.59 0.54
C PHE A 31 -3.51 4.25 1.28
N ARG A 32 -3.55 3.15 0.55
CA ARG A 32 -3.59 1.79 1.12
C ARG A 32 -2.34 1.50 1.94
N LEU A 33 -1.16 1.85 1.41
CA LEU A 33 0.11 1.73 2.12
C LEU A 33 0.17 2.66 3.34
N PHE A 34 -0.38 3.88 3.23
CA PHE A 34 -0.45 4.81 4.35
C PHE A 34 -1.32 4.28 5.49
N ALA A 35 -2.49 3.72 5.19
CA ALA A 35 -3.37 3.12 6.18
C ALA A 35 -2.69 1.96 6.93
N GLY A 36 -2.02 1.08 6.20
CA GLY A 36 -1.24 -0.01 6.81
C GLY A 36 -0.08 0.51 7.66
N PHE A 37 0.68 1.50 7.17
CA PHE A 37 1.75 2.14 7.92
C PHE A 37 1.23 2.81 9.21
N LEU A 38 0.08 3.46 9.15
CA LEU A 38 -0.56 4.06 10.33
C LEU A 38 -0.93 3.00 11.37
N ALA A 39 -1.45 1.84 10.93
CA ALA A 39 -1.74 0.72 11.83
C ALA A 39 -0.46 0.23 12.55
N LEU A 40 0.65 0.09 11.84
CA LEU A 40 1.94 -0.28 12.44
C LEU A 40 2.45 0.76 13.43
N CYS A 41 2.33 2.06 13.10
CA CYS A 41 2.69 3.14 14.01
C CYS A 41 1.87 3.12 15.30
N ILE A 42 0.59 2.75 15.24
CA ILE A 42 -0.27 2.60 16.43
C ILE A 42 0.19 1.42 17.28
N ILE A 43 0.53 0.30 16.67
CA ILE A 43 1.04 -0.88 17.37
C ILE A 43 2.29 -0.52 18.16
N ASP A 44 3.22 0.16 17.53
CA ASP A 44 4.49 0.57 18.14
C ASP A 44 4.30 1.64 19.21
N ARG A 45 3.55 2.70 18.92
CA ARG A 45 3.39 3.86 19.79
C ARG A 45 2.58 3.60 21.05
N PHE A 46 1.60 2.70 20.98
CA PHE A 46 0.66 2.41 22.08
C PHE A 46 0.86 0.99 22.64
N SER A 47 2.05 0.42 22.52
CA SER A 47 2.42 -0.89 23.07
C SER A 47 2.14 -1.01 24.58
N ASP A 48 2.38 0.08 25.34
CA ASP A 48 2.16 0.15 26.78
C ASP A 48 0.69 0.40 27.18
N LYS A 49 -0.21 0.64 26.20
CA LYS A 49 -1.61 0.99 26.42
C LYS A 49 -2.53 0.11 25.57
N PRO A 50 -2.67 -1.19 25.90
CA PRO A 50 -3.32 -2.16 25.02
C PRO A 50 -4.79 -1.84 24.70
N MET A 51 -5.51 -1.21 25.63
CA MET A 51 -6.89 -0.81 25.39
C MET A 51 -7.00 0.30 24.32
N ILE A 52 -6.15 1.33 24.40
CA ILE A 52 -6.11 2.43 23.42
C ILE A 52 -5.63 1.90 22.07
N GLN A 53 -4.58 1.07 22.08
CA GLN A 53 -4.06 0.41 20.89
C GLN A 53 -5.16 -0.38 20.18
N GLY A 54 -5.91 -1.22 20.92
CA GLY A 54 -7.00 -2.02 20.35
C GLY A 54 -8.12 -1.17 19.76
N LEU A 55 -8.56 -0.11 20.45
CA LEU A 55 -9.59 0.81 19.95
C LEU A 55 -9.15 1.52 18.65
N LEU A 56 -7.91 2.01 18.60
CA LEU A 56 -7.38 2.68 17.41
C LEU A 56 -7.21 1.71 16.24
N LEU A 57 -6.76 0.48 16.48
CA LEU A 57 -6.65 -0.54 15.43
C LEU A 57 -8.02 -0.94 14.88
N ILE A 58 -9.02 -1.11 15.74
CA ILE A 58 -10.40 -1.36 15.30
C ILE A 58 -10.90 -0.19 14.44
N GLY A 59 -10.65 1.05 14.84
CA GLY A 59 -11.01 2.23 14.06
C GLY A 59 -10.36 2.24 12.66
N ILE A 60 -9.07 1.92 12.57
CA ILE A 60 -8.38 1.80 11.27
C ILE A 60 -8.93 0.66 10.42
N LEU A 61 -9.21 -0.50 11.02
CA LEU A 61 -9.75 -1.64 10.28
C LEU A 61 -11.15 -1.35 9.73
N ILE A 62 -12.00 -0.67 10.51
CA ILE A 62 -13.32 -0.22 10.04
C ILE A 62 -13.15 0.78 8.89
N ALA A 63 -12.29 1.80 9.03
CA ALA A 63 -12.03 2.77 7.98
C ALA A 63 -11.46 2.10 6.70
N ALA A 64 -10.52 1.17 6.86
CA ALA A 64 -9.95 0.40 5.76
C ALA A 64 -11.00 -0.46 5.05
N TYR A 65 -11.93 -1.04 5.80
CA TYR A 65 -13.05 -1.80 5.22
C TYR A 65 -13.98 -0.91 4.39
N LEU A 66 -14.39 0.23 4.95
CA LEU A 66 -15.28 1.19 4.27
C LEU A 66 -14.65 1.79 3.00
N LEU A 67 -13.33 1.91 2.95
CA LEU A 67 -12.58 2.48 1.83
C LEU A 67 -11.96 1.42 0.89
N ASN A 68 -12.38 0.15 0.99
CA ASN A 68 -11.86 -0.97 0.19
C ASN A 68 -10.33 -1.16 0.28
N MET A 69 -9.74 -0.90 1.46
CA MET A 69 -8.29 -1.02 1.73
C MET A 69 -7.94 -2.16 2.70
N SER A 70 -8.92 -2.95 3.13
CA SER A 70 -8.77 -3.94 4.22
C SER A 70 -7.70 -5.00 3.93
N TYR A 71 -7.63 -5.49 2.71
CA TYR A 71 -6.64 -6.52 2.32
C TYR A 71 -5.20 -6.02 2.48
N GLN A 72 -4.90 -4.79 2.08
CA GLN A 72 -3.57 -4.22 2.15
C GLN A 72 -3.15 -3.96 3.60
N VAL A 73 -4.07 -3.48 4.43
CA VAL A 73 -3.82 -3.29 5.87
C VAL A 73 -3.59 -4.64 6.53
N ALA A 74 -4.43 -5.65 6.25
CA ALA A 74 -4.27 -6.99 6.78
C ALA A 74 -2.92 -7.61 6.36
N MET A 75 -2.55 -7.48 5.09
CA MET A 75 -1.26 -7.95 4.58
C MET A 75 -0.09 -7.32 5.35
N MET A 76 -0.10 -6.01 5.56
CA MET A 76 0.97 -5.33 6.30
C MET A 76 1.05 -5.78 7.76
N LEU A 77 -0.08 -6.04 8.41
CA LEU A 77 -0.12 -6.60 9.77
C LEU A 77 0.44 -8.03 9.81
N VAL A 78 0.09 -8.86 8.83
CA VAL A 78 0.63 -10.22 8.69
C VAL A 78 2.15 -10.18 8.50
N PHE A 79 2.68 -9.29 7.64
CA PHE A 79 4.11 -9.10 7.46
C PHE A 79 4.82 -8.67 8.75
N TYR A 80 4.18 -7.82 9.55
CA TYR A 80 4.73 -7.36 10.81
C TYR A 80 4.77 -8.48 11.87
N PHE A 81 3.63 -9.11 12.14
CA PHE A 81 3.53 -10.12 13.20
C PHE A 81 4.20 -11.45 12.88
N LEU A 82 4.31 -11.79 11.60
CA LEU A 82 4.91 -13.05 11.15
C LEU A 82 6.26 -12.85 10.43
N SER A 83 6.95 -11.75 10.73
CA SER A 83 8.27 -11.43 10.14
C SER A 83 9.31 -12.54 10.35
N GLU A 84 9.25 -13.24 11.50
CA GLU A 84 10.15 -14.35 11.83
C GLU A 84 9.73 -15.72 11.24
N LYS A 85 8.54 -15.80 10.64
CA LYS A 85 7.98 -17.05 10.08
C LYS A 85 7.57 -16.85 8.62
N PRO A 86 8.53 -16.72 7.69
CA PRO A 86 8.26 -16.34 6.31
C PRO A 86 7.28 -17.27 5.59
N ILE A 87 7.42 -18.57 5.73
CA ILE A 87 6.53 -19.56 5.07
C ILE A 87 5.07 -19.38 5.53
N VAL A 88 4.85 -19.23 6.84
CA VAL A 88 3.50 -19.05 7.41
C VAL A 88 2.91 -17.70 6.99
N ARG A 89 3.73 -16.65 7.02
CA ARG A 89 3.40 -15.30 6.58
C ARG A 89 2.90 -15.29 5.14
N ASP A 90 3.66 -15.89 4.23
CA ASP A 90 3.36 -15.91 2.80
C ASP A 90 2.13 -16.77 2.51
N PHE A 91 1.99 -17.92 3.19
CA PHE A 91 0.80 -18.76 3.09
C PHE A 91 -0.48 -18.01 3.53
N ILE A 92 -0.44 -17.31 4.66
CA ILE A 92 -1.57 -16.51 5.15
C ILE A 92 -1.90 -15.38 4.17
N ASN A 93 -0.90 -14.68 3.63
CA ASN A 93 -1.12 -13.62 2.65
C ASN A 93 -1.76 -14.15 1.35
N ILE A 94 -1.39 -15.34 0.90
CA ILE A 94 -2.02 -16.01 -0.25
C ILE A 94 -3.50 -16.29 0.01
N LEU A 95 -3.87 -16.68 1.23
CA LEU A 95 -5.26 -16.96 1.60
C LEU A 95 -6.10 -15.68 1.74
N ILE A 96 -5.52 -14.59 2.25
CA ILE A 96 -6.25 -13.34 2.49
C ILE A 96 -6.55 -12.60 1.20
N ILE A 97 -5.63 -12.60 0.23
CA ILE A 97 -5.73 -11.76 -0.97
C ILE A 97 -6.18 -12.59 -2.17
N PRO A 98 -7.38 -12.34 -2.70
CA PRO A 98 -7.84 -13.00 -3.93
C PRO A 98 -6.87 -12.73 -5.10
N GLY A 99 -6.45 -13.77 -5.79
CA GLY A 99 -5.53 -13.66 -6.93
C GLY A 99 -4.05 -13.54 -6.57
N THR A 100 -3.66 -13.63 -5.31
CA THR A 100 -2.25 -13.54 -4.87
C THR A 100 -1.38 -14.63 -5.50
N PHE A 101 -1.96 -15.71 -5.97
CA PHE A 101 -1.23 -16.73 -6.72
C PHE A 101 -0.44 -16.15 -7.90
N LEU A 102 -0.96 -15.11 -8.54
CA LEU A 102 -0.27 -14.38 -9.63
C LEU A 102 0.96 -13.60 -9.15
N TYR A 103 1.07 -13.33 -7.85
CA TYR A 103 2.14 -12.54 -7.24
C TYR A 103 3.14 -13.37 -6.43
N LEU A 104 3.11 -14.70 -6.54
CA LEU A 104 4.05 -15.59 -5.83
C LEU A 104 5.52 -15.23 -6.05
N HIS A 105 5.87 -14.76 -7.26
CA HIS A 105 7.22 -14.27 -7.56
C HIS A 105 7.63 -13.08 -6.71
N SER A 106 6.69 -12.24 -6.25
CA SER A 106 6.97 -11.08 -5.38
C SER A 106 7.38 -11.52 -3.98
N PHE A 107 6.80 -12.59 -3.45
CA PHE A 107 7.21 -13.15 -2.17
C PHE A 107 8.63 -13.74 -2.25
N ALA A 108 8.97 -14.44 -3.34
CA ALA A 108 10.32 -14.91 -3.57
C ALA A 108 11.35 -13.76 -3.61
N LEU A 109 11.00 -12.63 -4.24
CA LEU A 109 11.86 -11.43 -4.26
C LEU A 109 12.04 -10.81 -2.86
N ILE A 110 10.99 -10.83 -2.02
CA ILE A 110 11.07 -10.35 -0.63
C ILE A 110 12.02 -11.22 0.19
N GLU A 111 11.97 -12.56 0.02
CA GLU A 111 12.86 -13.47 0.73
C GLU A 111 14.35 -13.33 0.30
N LEU A 112 14.58 -12.95 -0.95
CA LEU A 112 15.93 -12.67 -1.46
C LEU A 112 16.50 -11.32 -0.99
N TYR A 113 15.68 -10.47 -0.34
CA TYR A 113 16.12 -9.16 0.10
C TYR A 113 17.08 -9.25 1.30
N ASN A 114 18.26 -8.71 1.15
CA ASN A 114 19.35 -8.77 2.14
C ASN A 114 19.27 -7.69 3.24
N GLY A 115 18.17 -6.95 3.37
CA GLY A 115 17.99 -5.87 4.35
C GLY A 115 18.73 -4.56 4.03
N LYS A 116 19.52 -4.50 2.94
CA LYS A 116 20.31 -3.30 2.58
C LYS A 116 19.59 -2.48 1.52
N ARG A 117 19.40 -1.19 1.76
CA ARG A 117 18.70 -0.28 0.85
C ARG A 117 19.46 0.06 -0.44
N GLY A 118 20.71 -0.34 -0.59
CA GLY A 118 21.52 0.03 -1.74
C GLY A 118 21.71 1.56 -1.86
N PHE A 119 21.95 2.05 -3.09
CA PHE A 119 22.21 3.47 -3.37
C PHE A 119 20.95 4.33 -3.41
N VAL A 120 19.78 3.74 -3.57
CA VAL A 120 18.48 4.45 -3.74
C VAL A 120 18.03 5.18 -2.48
N GLY A 121 18.52 4.79 -1.31
CA GLY A 121 18.19 5.41 -0.03
C GLY A 121 18.74 6.83 0.19
N LYS A 122 19.58 7.35 -0.73
CA LYS A 122 20.31 8.61 -0.57
C LYS A 122 19.80 9.71 -1.51
N GLY A 123 19.71 10.94 -1.00
CA GLY A 123 19.45 12.14 -1.79
C GLY A 123 18.11 12.16 -2.52
N ILE A 124 18.11 12.69 -3.73
CA ILE A 124 16.93 12.90 -4.59
C ILE A 124 16.33 11.56 -5.05
N LEU A 125 17.13 10.50 -5.19
CA LEU A 125 16.69 9.21 -5.70
C LEU A 125 15.58 8.56 -4.85
N LYS A 126 15.52 8.85 -3.56
CA LYS A 126 14.41 8.36 -2.70
C LYS A 126 13.04 8.93 -3.11
N TYR A 127 13.02 10.13 -3.72
CA TYR A 127 11.77 10.78 -4.16
C TYR A 127 11.35 10.33 -5.56
N SER A 128 12.27 9.77 -6.37
CA SER A 128 11.96 9.32 -7.73
C SER A 128 10.84 8.28 -7.74
N PHE A 129 10.82 7.35 -6.79
CA PHE A 129 9.75 6.35 -6.69
C PHE A 129 8.38 6.97 -6.40
N TYR A 130 8.33 8.01 -5.58
CA TYR A 130 7.08 8.71 -5.30
C TYR A 130 6.58 9.51 -6.51
N ILE A 131 7.50 10.07 -7.31
CA ILE A 131 7.17 10.84 -8.51
C ILE A 131 6.80 9.92 -9.68
N ILE A 132 7.51 8.80 -9.85
CA ILE A 132 7.25 7.83 -10.92
C ILE A 132 5.82 7.29 -10.83
N TYR A 133 5.30 7.07 -9.62
CA TYR A 133 3.96 6.51 -9.45
C TYR A 133 2.84 7.40 -10.02
N PRO A 134 2.67 8.67 -9.65
CA PRO A 134 1.65 9.52 -10.29
C PRO A 134 1.95 9.80 -11.77
N LEU A 135 3.23 9.89 -12.14
CA LEU A 135 3.64 10.17 -13.51
C LEU A 135 3.25 9.03 -14.47
N HIS A 136 3.54 7.77 -14.12
CA HIS A 136 3.18 6.65 -14.98
C HIS A 136 1.66 6.49 -15.13
N LEU A 137 0.88 6.74 -14.07
CA LEU A 137 -0.58 6.74 -14.15
C LEU A 137 -1.11 7.82 -15.10
N PHE A 138 -0.50 9.00 -15.04
CA PHE A 138 -0.85 10.10 -15.95
C PHE A 138 -0.50 9.77 -17.41
N VAL A 139 0.67 9.17 -17.65
CA VAL A 139 1.06 8.71 -19.00
C VAL A 139 0.10 7.64 -19.51
N LEU A 140 -0.28 6.67 -18.68
CA LEU A 140 -1.25 5.64 -19.04
C LEU A 140 -2.62 6.22 -19.35
N TYR A 141 -3.07 7.22 -18.59
CA TYR A 141 -4.30 7.95 -18.89
C TYR A 141 -4.24 8.63 -20.26
N LEU A 142 -3.14 9.34 -20.58
CA LEU A 142 -2.96 9.98 -21.87
C LEU A 142 -2.93 8.96 -23.02
N LEU A 143 -2.22 7.85 -22.86
CA LEU A 143 -2.18 6.77 -23.86
C LEU A 143 -3.58 6.19 -24.09
N ARG A 144 -4.33 5.94 -23.03
CA ARG A 144 -5.72 5.48 -23.13
C ARG A 144 -6.58 6.48 -23.90
N TYR A 145 -6.44 7.78 -23.59
CA TYR A 145 -7.19 8.84 -24.26
C TYR A 145 -6.85 8.97 -25.76
N ILE A 146 -5.57 8.76 -26.14
CA ILE A 146 -5.11 8.84 -27.54
C ILE A 146 -5.50 7.61 -28.33
N VAL A 147 -5.39 6.40 -27.73
CA VAL A 147 -5.56 5.12 -28.45
C VAL A 147 -7.04 4.70 -28.53
N PHE A 148 -7.85 5.03 -27.52
CA PHE A 148 -9.25 4.55 -27.43
C PHE A 148 -10.29 5.68 -27.58
N LYS A 149 -9.90 6.80 -28.15
CA LYS A 149 -10.81 7.83 -28.62
C LYS A 149 -11.24 7.53 -30.06
#